data_825d2a08e8b26ad283dedf5ac45f0392
#
_entry.id   825d2a08e8b26ad283dedf5ac45f0392
#
_cell.length_a   1.000
_cell.length_b   1.000
_cell.length_c   1.000
_cell.angle_alpha   90.00
_cell.angle_beta   90.00
_cell.angle_gamma   90.00
#
_symmetry.space_group_name_H-M   'P 1'
#
loop_
_entity.id
_entity.type
_entity.pdbx_description
1 polymer ?
#
loop_
_entity_poly.entity_id
_entity_poly.type
_entity_poly.pdbx_seq_one_letter_code
_entity_poly.pdbx_strand_id
1 'polypeptide(L)'
;MTIKVGDKLPDGTLYEMGEEGPKPVSVAELIKGKRVVFFGLPGAFTPTCSALHVPGYVAQADQIKAKGVDEIVCVSVNDAFVMGAWGKDQKVGDKVRMLGDGSGLWTKVLGLELDLIAKGLGLRCERFSMLVENGVVKSLNVEAPGKFEVSDAATMLQQLDKR
;
A
#
# COMPACT_ATOMS: atom_id res chain seq x y z
N MET A 1 11.22 12.73 -8.51
CA MET A 1 11.63 12.91 -7.11
C MET A 1 10.85 11.95 -6.23
N THR A 2 11.51 11.39 -5.24
CA THR A 2 10.85 10.46 -4.32
C THR A 2 10.11 11.24 -3.24
N ILE A 3 8.90 10.79 -2.92
CA ILE A 3 8.11 11.35 -1.82
C ILE A 3 8.89 11.21 -0.50
N LYS A 4 8.67 12.12 0.43
CA LYS A 4 9.33 12.11 1.73
C LYS A 4 8.38 12.59 2.83
N VAL A 5 8.77 12.36 4.07
CA VAL A 5 8.02 12.83 5.24
C VAL A 5 7.87 14.36 5.17
N GLY A 6 6.65 14.82 5.43
CA GLY A 6 6.30 16.24 5.36
C GLY A 6 5.65 16.64 4.05
N ASP A 7 5.79 15.82 2.99
CA ASP A 7 5.18 16.13 1.70
C ASP A 7 3.67 15.90 1.76
N LYS A 8 2.95 16.65 0.94
CA LYS A 8 1.56 16.33 0.63
C LYS A 8 1.55 15.10 -0.26
N LEU A 9 0.68 14.16 0.04
CA LEU A 9 0.53 12.96 -0.79
C LEU A 9 -0.08 13.36 -2.14
N PRO A 10 0.59 13.06 -3.25
CA PRO A 10 0.04 13.37 -4.57
C PRO A 10 -1.27 12.65 -4.81
N ASP A 11 -2.20 13.31 -5.49
CA ASP A 11 -3.44 12.68 -5.92
C ASP A 11 -3.17 11.71 -7.06
N GLY A 12 -4.11 10.84 -7.29
CA GLY A 12 -4.10 9.86 -8.36
C GLY A 12 -5.34 9.01 -8.29
N THR A 13 -5.49 8.12 -9.25
CA THR A 13 -6.62 7.19 -9.29
C THR A 13 -6.08 5.77 -9.17
N LEU A 14 -6.56 5.06 -8.16
CA LEU A 14 -6.31 3.64 -7.99
C LEU A 14 -7.61 2.90 -8.29
N TYR A 15 -7.54 1.59 -8.42
CA TYR A 15 -8.73 0.80 -8.79
C TYR A 15 -8.97 -0.31 -7.79
N GLU A 16 -10.23 -0.47 -7.39
CA GLU A 16 -10.65 -1.47 -6.43
C GLU A 16 -11.71 -2.36 -7.07
N MET A 17 -11.59 -3.67 -6.89
CA MET A 17 -12.61 -4.58 -7.40
C MET A 17 -13.89 -4.44 -6.60
N GLY A 18 -14.97 -4.06 -7.27
CA GLY A 18 -16.30 -4.01 -6.70
C GLY A 18 -17.17 -5.15 -7.22
N GLU A 19 -18.44 -5.18 -6.81
CA GLU A 19 -19.38 -6.21 -7.24
C GLU A 19 -19.64 -6.17 -8.74
N GLU A 20 -19.59 -4.98 -9.33
CA GLU A 20 -19.85 -4.78 -10.76
C GLU A 20 -18.57 -4.63 -11.58
N GLY A 21 -17.42 -4.93 -10.99
CA GLY A 21 -16.12 -4.81 -11.64
C GLY A 21 -15.25 -3.73 -11.03
N PRO A 22 -14.12 -3.39 -11.66
CA PRO A 22 -13.21 -2.38 -11.13
C PRO A 22 -13.89 -1.02 -11.03
N LYS A 23 -13.66 -0.33 -9.91
CA LYS A 23 -14.14 1.03 -9.71
C LYS A 23 -12.97 1.95 -9.37
N PRO A 24 -12.98 3.20 -9.86
CA PRO A 24 -11.92 4.15 -9.53
C PRO A 24 -12.04 4.63 -8.09
N VAL A 25 -10.88 4.83 -7.45
CA VAL A 25 -10.78 5.38 -6.11
C VAL A 25 -9.83 6.57 -6.19
N SER A 26 -10.33 7.77 -5.88
CA SER A 26 -9.48 8.96 -5.80
C SER A 26 -8.66 8.91 -4.53
N VAL A 27 -7.33 9.03 -4.65
CA VAL A 27 -6.44 9.07 -3.50
C VAL A 27 -6.78 10.28 -2.63
N ALA A 28 -7.02 11.45 -3.25
CA ALA A 28 -7.36 12.67 -2.50
C ALA A 28 -8.61 12.48 -1.63
N GLU A 29 -9.64 11.84 -2.17
CA GLU A 29 -10.86 11.58 -1.39
C GLU A 29 -10.65 10.51 -0.33
N LEU A 30 -9.87 9.48 -0.64
CA LEU A 30 -9.57 8.40 0.28
C LEU A 30 -8.90 8.91 1.56
N ILE A 31 -8.00 9.88 1.44
CA ILE A 31 -7.20 10.36 2.56
C ILE A 31 -7.75 11.62 3.24
N LYS A 32 -8.76 12.26 2.67
CA LYS A 32 -9.26 13.54 3.15
C LYS A 32 -9.76 13.46 4.60
N GLY A 33 -9.11 14.20 5.50
CA GLY A 33 -9.48 14.24 6.91
C GLY A 33 -9.25 12.93 7.65
N LYS A 34 -8.47 12.02 7.12
CA LYS A 34 -8.27 10.68 7.68
C LYS A 34 -6.82 10.37 7.96
N ARG A 35 -6.62 9.38 8.84
CA ARG A 35 -5.33 8.73 9.04
C ARG A 35 -5.36 7.43 8.26
N VAL A 36 -4.45 7.30 7.30
CA VAL A 36 -4.42 6.14 6.41
C VAL A 36 -3.01 5.53 6.42
N VAL A 37 -2.95 4.24 6.60
CA VAL A 37 -1.71 3.49 6.45
C VAL A 37 -1.71 2.85 5.07
N PHE A 38 -0.70 3.20 4.26
CA PHE A 38 -0.45 2.55 2.98
C PHE A 38 0.72 1.60 3.12
N PHE A 39 0.64 0.46 2.48
CA PHE A 39 1.84 -0.33 2.23
C PHE A 39 1.80 -0.80 0.77
N GLY A 40 2.97 -0.76 0.14
CA GLY A 40 3.11 -1.15 -1.24
C GLY A 40 4.16 -2.23 -1.39
N LEU A 41 4.12 -2.92 -2.52
CA LEU A 41 4.95 -4.09 -2.72
C LEU A 41 5.09 -4.40 -4.21
N PRO A 42 6.12 -5.20 -4.58
CA PRO A 42 6.40 -5.47 -5.98
C PRO A 42 5.35 -6.28 -6.75
N GLY A 43 4.49 -7.01 -6.06
CA GLY A 43 3.44 -7.67 -6.83
C GLY A 43 2.59 -8.66 -6.06
N ALA A 44 1.32 -8.73 -6.44
CA ALA A 44 0.39 -9.72 -5.96
C ALA A 44 0.90 -11.14 -6.28
N PHE A 45 0.64 -12.07 -5.39
CA PHE A 45 1.02 -13.48 -5.52
C PHE A 45 2.53 -13.76 -5.55
N THR A 46 3.37 -12.75 -5.29
CA THR A 46 4.81 -12.97 -5.15
C THR A 46 5.16 -13.45 -3.74
N PRO A 47 6.30 -14.16 -3.53
CA PRO A 47 6.52 -14.88 -2.26
C PRO A 47 6.46 -14.06 -0.99
N THR A 48 7.29 -13.03 -0.83
CA THR A 48 7.33 -12.22 0.40
C THR A 48 6.03 -11.45 0.60
N CYS A 49 5.45 -10.94 -0.48
CA CYS A 49 4.19 -10.21 -0.43
C CYS A 49 3.06 -11.08 0.11
N SER A 50 2.99 -12.35 -0.36
CA SER A 50 1.94 -13.28 0.03
C SER A 50 2.19 -13.97 1.36
N ALA A 51 3.46 -14.22 1.70
CA ALA A 51 3.80 -14.99 2.89
C ALA A 51 3.98 -14.12 4.13
N LEU A 52 4.41 -12.87 4.00
CA LEU A 52 4.79 -12.04 5.12
C LEU A 52 4.13 -10.67 5.16
N HIS A 53 4.17 -9.91 4.06
CA HIS A 53 3.77 -8.50 4.09
C HIS A 53 2.27 -8.34 4.31
N VAL A 54 1.44 -8.89 3.43
CA VAL A 54 -0.02 -8.81 3.57
C VAL A 54 -0.49 -9.53 4.83
N PRO A 55 -0.04 -10.78 5.11
CA PRO A 55 -0.51 -11.46 6.32
C PRO A 55 -0.19 -10.71 7.61
N GLY A 56 0.96 -10.03 7.67
CA GLY A 56 1.32 -9.22 8.84
C GLY A 56 0.34 -8.10 9.09
N TYR A 57 -0.05 -7.37 8.04
CA TYR A 57 -1.04 -6.30 8.17
C TYR A 57 -2.44 -6.82 8.47
N VAL A 58 -2.82 -7.94 7.90
CA VAL A 58 -4.12 -8.56 8.21
C VAL A 58 -4.18 -8.98 9.69
N ALA A 59 -3.11 -9.62 10.17
CA ALA A 59 -3.05 -10.07 11.56
C ALA A 59 -3.09 -8.91 12.57
N GLN A 60 -2.52 -7.76 12.22
CA GLN A 60 -2.43 -6.62 13.12
C GLN A 60 -3.37 -5.47 12.77
N ALA A 61 -4.29 -5.70 11.84
CA ALA A 61 -5.20 -4.65 11.36
C ALA A 61 -6.01 -4.01 12.50
N ASP A 62 -6.55 -4.83 13.40
CA ASP A 62 -7.37 -4.32 14.49
C ASP A 62 -6.54 -3.45 15.44
N GLN A 63 -5.30 -3.85 15.73
CA GLN A 63 -4.41 -3.07 16.58
C GLN A 63 -4.03 -1.74 15.92
N ILE A 64 -3.76 -1.75 14.62
CA ILE A 64 -3.45 -0.54 13.86
C ILE A 64 -4.65 0.41 13.88
N LYS A 65 -5.84 -0.09 13.60
CA LYS A 65 -7.07 0.73 13.61
C LYS A 65 -7.38 1.26 15.00
N ALA A 66 -7.09 0.49 16.06
CA ALA A 66 -7.30 0.94 17.44
C ALA A 66 -6.43 2.16 17.78
N LYS A 67 -5.38 2.43 17.02
CA LYS A 67 -4.54 3.61 17.20
C LYS A 67 -5.02 4.82 16.39
N GLY A 68 -6.25 4.79 15.92
CA GLY A 68 -6.87 5.91 15.22
C GLY A 68 -6.69 5.91 13.72
N VAL A 69 -6.25 4.79 13.14
CA VAL A 69 -6.13 4.65 11.69
C VAL A 69 -7.48 4.29 11.09
N ASP A 70 -7.92 5.08 10.13
CA ASP A 70 -9.23 4.89 9.49
C ASP A 70 -9.23 3.82 8.43
N GLU A 71 -8.13 3.71 7.67
CA GLU A 71 -8.01 2.77 6.55
C GLU A 71 -6.60 2.19 6.48
N ILE A 72 -6.51 0.92 6.11
CA ILE A 72 -5.25 0.26 5.75
C ILE A 72 -5.36 -0.13 4.28
N VAL A 73 -4.41 0.33 3.48
CA VAL A 73 -4.46 0.19 2.01
C VAL A 73 -3.20 -0.49 1.50
N CYS A 74 -3.38 -1.56 0.75
CA CYS A 74 -2.30 -2.23 0.02
C CYS A 74 -2.32 -1.76 -1.43
N VAL A 75 -1.17 -1.35 -1.94
CA VAL A 75 -1.04 -0.89 -3.33
C VAL A 75 0.02 -1.71 -4.05
N SER A 76 -0.29 -2.10 -5.27
CA SER A 76 0.65 -2.80 -6.14
C SER A 76 0.42 -2.38 -7.58
N VAL A 77 1.46 -2.50 -8.42
CA VAL A 77 1.33 -2.28 -9.86
C VAL A 77 0.75 -3.56 -10.47
N ASN A 78 -0.52 -3.77 -10.17
CA ASN A 78 -1.36 -4.85 -10.67
C ASN A 78 -2.75 -4.25 -10.90
N ASP A 79 -3.53 -4.85 -11.77
CA ASP A 79 -4.90 -4.36 -11.99
C ASP A 79 -5.85 -4.77 -10.85
N ALA A 80 -7.06 -4.22 -10.87
CA ALA A 80 -8.04 -4.49 -9.84
C ALA A 80 -8.51 -5.94 -9.82
N PHE A 81 -8.54 -6.61 -10.98
CA PHE A 81 -8.93 -8.02 -11.03
C PHE A 81 -7.95 -8.87 -10.23
N VAL A 82 -6.66 -8.65 -10.44
CA VAL A 82 -5.61 -9.37 -9.73
C VAL A 82 -5.65 -9.03 -8.24
N MET A 83 -5.78 -7.75 -7.90
CA MET A 83 -5.82 -7.32 -6.49
C MET A 83 -7.04 -7.88 -5.78
N GLY A 84 -8.18 -7.94 -6.43
CA GLY A 84 -9.37 -8.54 -5.85
C GLY A 84 -9.21 -10.03 -5.59
N ALA A 85 -8.66 -10.76 -6.54
CA ALA A 85 -8.39 -12.19 -6.37
C ALA A 85 -7.36 -12.46 -5.27
N TRP A 86 -6.31 -11.64 -5.23
CA TRP A 86 -5.27 -11.78 -4.20
C TRP A 86 -5.82 -11.48 -2.81
N GLY A 87 -6.68 -10.46 -2.70
CA GLY A 87 -7.36 -10.15 -1.44
C GLY A 87 -8.17 -11.32 -0.91
N LYS A 88 -8.88 -12.02 -1.79
CA LYS A 88 -9.63 -13.22 -1.40
C LYS A 88 -8.69 -14.35 -0.97
N ASP A 89 -7.60 -14.56 -1.71
CA ASP A 89 -6.59 -15.56 -1.38
C ASP A 89 -5.97 -15.29 -0.01
N GLN A 90 -5.68 -14.02 0.27
CA GLN A 90 -5.08 -13.59 1.54
C GLN A 90 -6.10 -13.39 2.66
N LYS A 91 -7.39 -13.54 2.36
CA LYS A 91 -8.48 -13.43 3.34
C LYS A 91 -8.49 -12.09 4.06
N VAL A 92 -8.27 -11.02 3.31
CA VAL A 92 -8.17 -9.67 3.89
C VAL A 92 -9.51 -9.15 4.44
N GLY A 93 -10.65 -9.63 3.89
CA GLY A 93 -11.97 -9.15 4.31
C GLY A 93 -12.06 -7.63 4.21
N ASP A 94 -12.51 -6.99 5.28
CA ASP A 94 -12.56 -5.54 5.39
C ASP A 94 -11.36 -4.96 6.15
N LYS A 95 -10.37 -5.77 6.48
CA LYS A 95 -9.20 -5.34 7.26
C LYS A 95 -8.22 -4.51 6.45
N VAL A 96 -8.05 -4.85 5.18
CA VAL A 96 -7.12 -4.18 4.26
C VAL A 96 -7.83 -3.98 2.93
N ARG A 97 -7.76 -2.76 2.40
CA ARG A 97 -8.27 -2.47 1.06
C ARG A 97 -7.18 -2.77 0.04
N MET A 98 -7.51 -3.54 -0.98
CA MET A 98 -6.57 -3.96 -2.01
C MET A 98 -6.79 -3.09 -3.24
N LEU A 99 -5.92 -2.11 -3.45
CA LEU A 99 -6.03 -1.15 -4.54
C LEU A 99 -4.95 -1.38 -5.58
N GLY A 100 -5.34 -1.38 -6.84
CA GLY A 100 -4.43 -1.58 -7.96
C GLY A 100 -4.01 -0.29 -8.61
N ASP A 101 -2.70 -0.17 -8.88
CA ASP A 101 -2.12 0.90 -9.68
C ASP A 101 -1.60 0.26 -10.98
N GLY A 102 -2.52 -0.30 -11.76
CA GLY A 102 -2.19 -1.18 -12.89
C GLY A 102 -1.27 -0.56 -13.93
N SER A 103 -1.39 0.74 -14.17
CA SER A 103 -0.53 1.46 -15.12
C SER A 103 0.73 2.03 -14.48
N GLY A 104 0.85 1.92 -13.16
CA GLY A 104 2.01 2.44 -12.44
C GLY A 104 2.10 3.95 -12.35
N LEU A 105 1.03 4.66 -12.68
CA LEU A 105 1.07 6.13 -12.76
C LEU A 105 1.27 6.77 -11.39
N TRP A 106 0.53 6.33 -10.38
CA TRP A 106 0.67 6.88 -9.04
C TRP A 106 2.01 6.49 -8.42
N THR A 107 2.41 5.24 -8.62
CA THR A 107 3.72 4.75 -8.17
C THR A 107 4.85 5.63 -8.72
N LYS A 108 4.77 6.01 -9.99
CA LYS A 108 5.76 6.91 -10.61
C LYS A 108 5.74 8.30 -9.99
N VAL A 109 4.54 8.85 -9.74
CA VAL A 109 4.41 10.17 -9.10
C VAL A 109 5.03 10.16 -7.71
N LEU A 110 4.92 9.04 -6.98
CA LEU A 110 5.56 8.89 -5.68
C LEU A 110 7.08 8.75 -5.78
N GLY A 111 7.61 8.40 -6.95
CA GLY A 111 9.02 8.11 -7.11
C GLY A 111 9.44 6.76 -6.53
N LEU A 112 8.47 5.82 -6.43
CA LEU A 112 8.69 4.50 -5.84
C LEU A 112 8.62 3.37 -6.87
N GLU A 113 8.80 3.68 -8.14
CA GLU A 113 8.85 2.67 -9.18
C GLU A 113 10.07 1.78 -9.04
N LEU A 114 9.87 0.50 -9.32
CA LEU A 114 10.91 -0.52 -9.28
C LEU A 114 10.98 -1.18 -10.66
N ASP A 115 12.11 -1.04 -11.31
CA ASP A 115 12.29 -1.59 -12.66
C ASP A 115 12.69 -3.07 -12.58
N LEU A 116 11.76 -3.95 -12.91
CA LEU A 116 11.98 -5.39 -12.95
C LEU A 116 11.80 -5.92 -14.38
N ILE A 117 12.00 -5.05 -15.38
CA ILE A 117 11.84 -5.43 -16.79
C ILE A 117 12.75 -6.61 -17.14
N ALA A 118 13.99 -6.60 -16.67
CA ALA A 118 14.94 -7.68 -16.95
C ALA A 118 14.50 -9.04 -16.36
N LYS A 119 13.61 -9.02 -15.40
CA LYS A 119 13.07 -10.24 -14.78
C LYS A 119 11.70 -10.63 -15.32
N GLY A 120 11.23 -9.94 -16.35
CA GLY A 120 9.94 -10.23 -16.96
C GLY A 120 8.75 -9.71 -16.15
N LEU A 121 8.98 -8.81 -15.21
CA LEU A 121 7.91 -8.29 -14.35
C LEU A 121 7.52 -6.86 -14.70
N GLY A 122 8.28 -6.18 -15.56
CA GLY A 122 8.00 -4.80 -15.93
C GLY A 122 8.31 -3.82 -14.80
N LEU A 123 7.63 -2.68 -14.85
CA LEU A 123 7.75 -1.68 -13.77
C LEU A 123 6.82 -2.07 -12.64
N ARG A 124 7.33 -2.08 -11.45
CA ARG A 124 6.60 -2.44 -10.23
C ARG A 124 6.79 -1.34 -9.18
N CYS A 125 6.31 -1.59 -7.98
CA CYS A 125 6.43 -0.68 -6.85
C CYS A 125 7.48 -1.21 -5.87
N GLU A 126 8.32 -0.32 -5.34
CA GLU A 126 9.20 -0.70 -4.23
C GLU A 126 8.36 -1.12 -3.03
N ARG A 127 8.95 -1.94 -2.17
CA ARG A 127 8.27 -2.35 -0.93
C ARG A 127 8.38 -1.21 0.08
N PHE A 128 7.23 -0.74 0.58
CA PHE A 128 7.22 0.39 1.51
C PHE A 128 6.01 0.32 2.44
N SER A 129 6.07 1.12 3.50
CA SER A 129 4.89 1.48 4.30
C SER A 129 4.91 2.97 4.55
N MET A 130 3.73 3.54 4.78
CA MET A 130 3.59 4.99 4.91
C MET A 130 2.36 5.30 5.75
N LEU A 131 2.52 6.26 6.67
CA LEU A 131 1.40 6.83 7.41
C LEU A 131 1.10 8.20 6.86
N VAL A 132 -0.15 8.44 6.51
CA VAL A 132 -0.63 9.73 6.00
C VAL A 132 -1.70 10.24 6.94
N GLU A 133 -1.57 11.47 7.40
CA GLU A 133 -2.57 12.13 8.23
C GLU A 133 -3.03 13.41 7.52
N ASN A 134 -4.32 13.46 7.22
CA ASN A 134 -4.94 14.61 6.56
C ASN A 134 -4.12 15.06 5.33
N GLY A 135 -3.73 14.11 4.51
CA GLY A 135 -3.04 14.36 3.25
C GLY A 135 -1.53 14.59 3.35
N VAL A 136 -0.95 14.55 4.53
CA VAL A 136 0.49 14.78 4.74
C VAL A 136 1.16 13.49 5.18
N VAL A 137 2.31 13.17 4.55
CA VAL A 137 3.11 11.99 4.90
C VAL A 137 3.77 12.21 6.25
N LYS A 138 3.44 11.37 7.22
CA LYS A 138 3.97 11.45 8.59
C LYS A 138 5.09 10.45 8.86
N SER A 139 5.04 9.29 8.23
CA SER A 139 6.17 8.35 8.24
C SER A 139 6.24 7.65 6.90
N LEU A 140 7.45 7.27 6.52
CA LEU A 140 7.71 6.59 5.25
C LEU A 140 8.89 5.64 5.46
N ASN A 141 8.66 4.37 5.15
CA ASN A 141 9.66 3.32 5.31
C ASN A 141 9.79 2.59 3.98
N VAL A 142 10.89 2.84 3.27
CA VAL A 142 11.16 2.19 1.99
C VAL A 142 12.23 1.13 2.19
N GLU A 143 11.96 -0.10 1.78
CA GLU A 143 12.89 -1.21 1.92
C GLU A 143 14.07 -1.06 0.96
N ALA A 144 15.24 -1.50 1.41
CA ALA A 144 16.35 -1.74 0.49
C ALA A 144 15.98 -2.94 -0.42
N PRO A 145 16.54 -3.02 -1.63
CA PRO A 145 16.18 -4.09 -2.55
C PRO A 145 16.30 -5.48 -1.92
N GLY A 146 15.22 -6.24 -2.04
CA GLY A 146 15.16 -7.61 -1.51
C GLY A 146 14.98 -7.74 -0.01
N LYS A 147 14.82 -6.63 0.70
CA LYS A 147 14.68 -6.65 2.17
C LYS A 147 13.23 -6.55 2.61
N PHE A 148 12.97 -7.00 3.83
CA PHE A 148 11.68 -6.83 4.51
C PHE A 148 11.96 -6.61 6.00
N GLU A 149 12.35 -5.40 6.37
CA GLU A 149 12.82 -5.06 7.71
C GLU A 149 12.15 -3.82 8.31
N VAL A 150 11.65 -2.92 7.47
CA VAL A 150 11.17 -1.60 7.94
C VAL A 150 9.73 -1.29 7.51
N SER A 151 9.14 -2.04 6.60
CA SER A 151 7.79 -1.77 6.07
C SER A 151 6.72 -2.70 6.64
N ASP A 152 7.07 -3.52 7.60
CA ASP A 152 6.16 -4.48 8.21
C ASP A 152 5.17 -3.83 9.17
N ALA A 153 4.12 -4.55 9.51
CA ALA A 153 3.04 -4.06 10.37
C ALA A 153 3.53 -3.75 11.79
N ALA A 154 4.45 -4.55 12.33
CA ALA A 154 4.99 -4.31 13.68
C ALA A 154 5.75 -2.98 13.75
N THR A 155 6.54 -2.68 12.72
CA THR A 155 7.24 -1.40 12.64
C THR A 155 6.26 -0.23 12.55
N MET A 156 5.19 -0.37 11.75
CA MET A 156 4.17 0.66 11.67
C MET A 156 3.48 0.88 13.01
N LEU A 157 3.17 -0.19 13.75
CA LEU A 157 2.58 -0.06 15.08
C LEU A 157 3.48 0.74 16.03
N GLN A 158 4.78 0.48 16.01
CA GLN A 158 5.73 1.25 16.82
C GLN A 158 5.74 2.73 16.44
N GLN A 159 5.67 3.03 15.16
CA GLN A 159 5.63 4.41 14.68
C GLN A 159 4.35 5.12 15.06
N LEU A 160 3.23 4.41 15.06
CA LEU A 160 1.95 4.98 15.51
C LEU A 160 1.97 5.34 17.00
N ASP A 161 2.73 4.60 17.80
CA ASP A 161 2.87 4.90 19.23
C ASP A 161 3.72 6.14 19.51
N LYS A 162 4.53 6.56 18.56
CA LYS A 162 5.47 7.68 18.73
C LYS A 162 4.90 9.04 18.34
N ARG A 163 3.60 9.15 18.23
CA ARG A 163 2.94 10.40 17.84
C ARG A 163 3.10 11.49 18.87
#